data_1b58e190b800b8576ad4d5c8269df16f
#
_entry.id   1b58e190b800b8576ad4d5c8269df16f
#
_cell.length_a   1.000
_cell.length_b   1.000
_cell.length_c   1.000
_cell.angle_alpha   90.00
_cell.angle_beta   90.00
_cell.angle_gamma   90.00
#
_symmetry.space_group_name_H-M   'P 1'
#
loop_
_entity.id
_entity.type
_entity.pdbx_description
1 polymer ?
#
loop_
_entity_poly.entity_id
_entity_poly.type
_entity_poly.pdbx_seq_one_letter_code
_entity_poly.pdbx_strand_id
1 'polypeptide(L)'
;YVAQRAGIGINAGRIRGINSKIRGGEVQHTGVVPFLKKFESTVRCCTQNGIRGGSATVHFPIWHQEIEDIIVLKNNKGTEDNRVRKLDYSIQLSKLFYERFIRNQEITLFSPHDVPGLYDAFGTPEFDELYVRYENDERVPRKTVGAQGLILDLLKERAETGRLYLMNIDHCNEHSSFKDKVNMSNLCQEITLPTDPISHIDDDAGEIALCILSAINVGKIRDLDEMENLCDLVVRGLEELIDYQSYPVAAAERSTRARRSLGIGYIGLAHYFAKNGVSYDSPEALTLVHKLTESFQYNLLKASNQVAKEKGQCDHFHRTKYADGILPIDTYKKDIDELTSPEYEYDWESLRVSITTHGLRHSTLSAQMPSESSSVVSNATNGIEPPRDFLSVKKSKKGPLKQIVPSYSTLKNNYTLLWDMPNNDGYIKVTAVIQKFFDQAISGNW
;
A
#
# COMPACT_ATOMS: atom_id res chain seq x y z
N TYR A 1 -3.60 5.49 -18.83
CA TYR A 1 -2.89 4.53 -17.96
C TYR A 1 -3.57 3.16 -17.98
N VAL A 2 -4.87 3.06 -17.75
CA VAL A 2 -5.60 1.76 -17.79
C VAL A 2 -5.37 1.03 -19.11
N ALA A 3 -5.50 1.70 -20.24
CA ALA A 3 -5.24 1.12 -21.56
C ALA A 3 -3.78 0.63 -21.72
N GLN A 4 -2.84 1.24 -21.02
CA GLN A 4 -1.44 0.86 -20.96
C GLN A 4 -1.12 -0.17 -19.85
N ARG A 5 -2.14 -0.85 -19.31
CA ARG A 5 -2.07 -1.94 -18.32
C ARG A 5 -1.77 -1.50 -16.89
N ALA A 6 -1.89 -0.21 -16.55
CA ALA A 6 -1.76 0.26 -15.19
C ALA A 6 -3.05 0.03 -14.38
N GLY A 7 -2.91 -0.31 -13.09
CA GLY A 7 -3.96 -0.16 -12.10
C GLY A 7 -3.99 1.29 -11.58
N ILE A 8 -5.15 1.75 -11.12
CA ILE A 8 -5.35 3.15 -10.69
C ILE A 8 -5.78 3.20 -9.24
N GLY A 9 -5.16 4.11 -8.46
CA GLY A 9 -5.69 4.62 -7.20
C GLY A 9 -6.40 5.95 -7.43
N ILE A 10 -7.56 6.14 -6.81
CA ILE A 10 -8.36 7.36 -6.87
C ILE A 10 -8.67 7.81 -5.46
N ASN A 11 -8.38 9.05 -5.14
CA ASN A 11 -8.81 9.64 -3.89
C ASN A 11 -10.17 10.35 -4.09
N ALA A 12 -11.20 9.89 -3.39
CA ALA A 12 -12.53 10.50 -3.41
C ALA A 12 -12.96 11.06 -2.04
N GLY A 13 -12.06 11.04 -1.05
CA GLY A 13 -12.34 11.47 0.31
C GLY A 13 -12.68 12.94 0.47
N ARG A 14 -12.45 13.77 -0.56
CA ARG A 14 -12.85 15.19 -0.57
C ARG A 14 -14.23 15.44 -1.21
N ILE A 15 -14.87 14.43 -1.78
CA ILE A 15 -16.22 14.58 -2.30
C ILE A 15 -17.15 14.83 -1.12
N ARG A 16 -17.88 15.92 -1.15
CA ARG A 16 -18.82 16.29 -0.08
C ARG A 16 -19.96 15.27 0.02
N GLY A 17 -20.45 15.08 1.23
CA GLY A 17 -21.53 14.13 1.50
C GLY A 17 -22.88 14.56 0.91
N ILE A 18 -23.80 13.61 0.88
CA ILE A 18 -25.18 13.84 0.44
C ILE A 18 -25.83 14.97 1.22
N ASN A 19 -26.67 15.78 0.56
CA ASN A 19 -27.36 16.95 1.10
C ASN A 19 -26.47 18.12 1.53
N SER A 20 -25.13 18.05 1.31
CA SER A 20 -24.27 19.21 1.50
C SER A 20 -24.72 20.37 0.61
N LYS A 21 -24.70 21.58 1.15
CA LYS A 21 -25.14 22.78 0.44
C LYS A 21 -24.20 23.15 -0.70
N ILE A 22 -24.77 23.49 -1.86
CA ILE A 22 -24.09 23.99 -3.04
C ILE A 22 -24.68 25.38 -3.39
N ARG A 23 -23.88 26.30 -3.90
CA ARG A 23 -24.29 27.66 -4.30
C ARG A 23 -25.10 28.36 -3.20
N GLY A 24 -24.56 28.41 -1.99
CA GLY A 24 -25.22 29.07 -0.87
C GLY A 24 -26.51 28.39 -0.37
N GLY A 25 -26.77 27.14 -0.82
CA GLY A 25 -27.93 26.35 -0.41
C GLY A 25 -29.05 26.26 -1.46
N GLU A 26 -28.84 26.82 -2.65
CA GLU A 26 -29.80 26.69 -3.77
C GLU A 26 -29.96 25.24 -4.24
N VAL A 27 -28.89 24.45 -4.15
CA VAL A 27 -28.82 23.06 -4.57
C VAL A 27 -28.21 22.21 -3.46
N GLN A 28 -28.65 20.97 -3.37
CA GLN A 28 -28.07 19.94 -2.48
C GLN A 28 -27.23 18.96 -3.27
N HIS A 29 -26.13 18.49 -2.69
CA HIS A 29 -25.24 17.51 -3.28
C HIS A 29 -25.90 16.13 -3.26
N THR A 30 -25.74 15.37 -4.35
CA THR A 30 -26.35 14.05 -4.55
C THR A 30 -25.60 12.88 -3.89
N GLY A 31 -24.52 13.18 -3.15
CA GLY A 31 -23.69 12.16 -2.50
C GLY A 31 -22.59 11.61 -3.43
N VAL A 32 -21.86 10.63 -2.94
CA VAL A 32 -20.67 10.05 -3.63
C VAL A 32 -21.04 9.06 -4.73
N VAL A 33 -22.15 8.33 -4.60
CA VAL A 33 -22.51 7.22 -5.51
C VAL A 33 -22.57 7.62 -6.99
N PRO A 34 -23.21 8.74 -7.40
CA PRO A 34 -23.24 9.15 -8.79
C PRO A 34 -21.85 9.41 -9.40
N PHE A 35 -20.92 9.96 -8.62
CA PHE A 35 -19.54 10.19 -9.05
C PHE A 35 -18.77 8.89 -9.19
N LEU A 36 -18.98 7.95 -8.28
CA LEU A 36 -18.38 6.62 -8.34
C LEU A 36 -18.85 5.81 -9.55
N LYS A 37 -20.13 5.91 -9.92
CA LYS A 37 -20.66 5.33 -11.17
C LYS A 37 -19.97 5.89 -12.41
N LYS A 38 -19.70 7.19 -12.44
CA LYS A 38 -18.94 7.83 -13.51
C LYS A 38 -17.50 7.30 -13.54
N PHE A 39 -16.83 7.19 -12.41
CA PHE A 39 -15.47 6.62 -12.33
C PHE A 39 -15.47 5.17 -12.78
N GLU A 40 -16.41 4.35 -12.32
CA GLU A 40 -16.56 2.96 -12.74
C GLU A 40 -16.69 2.85 -14.27
N SER A 41 -17.58 3.62 -14.86
CA SER A 41 -17.81 3.63 -16.32
C SER A 41 -16.53 4.03 -17.06
N THR A 42 -15.85 5.09 -16.62
CA THR A 42 -14.62 5.60 -17.22
C THR A 42 -13.48 4.56 -17.16
N VAL A 43 -13.31 3.92 -16.02
CA VAL A 43 -12.27 2.89 -15.85
C VAL A 43 -12.60 1.63 -16.67
N ARG A 44 -13.87 1.24 -16.74
CA ARG A 44 -14.32 0.01 -17.41
C ARG A 44 -14.36 0.11 -18.94
N CYS A 45 -14.51 1.30 -19.51
CA CYS A 45 -14.47 1.47 -20.97
C CYS A 45 -13.05 1.23 -21.53
N CYS A 46 -12.02 1.34 -20.70
CA CYS A 46 -10.64 1.00 -21.07
C CYS A 46 -10.33 -0.46 -20.74
N THR A 47 -9.65 -1.13 -21.67
CA THR A 47 -9.22 -2.53 -21.49
C THR A 47 -7.72 -2.67 -21.66
N GLN A 48 -7.13 -3.58 -20.90
CA GLN A 48 -5.73 -3.95 -21.05
C GLN A 48 -5.59 -4.95 -22.21
N ASN A 49 -5.42 -4.44 -23.43
CA ASN A 49 -5.33 -5.24 -24.67
C ASN A 49 -6.50 -6.23 -24.88
N GLY A 50 -7.71 -5.88 -24.47
CA GLY A 50 -8.88 -6.75 -24.59
C GLY A 50 -8.89 -7.97 -23.66
N ILE A 51 -7.84 -8.18 -22.87
CA ILE A 51 -7.67 -9.36 -22.01
C ILE A 51 -8.21 -9.11 -20.62
N ARG A 52 -7.87 -7.96 -20.01
CA ARG A 52 -8.34 -7.51 -18.70
C ARG A 52 -9.16 -6.25 -18.82
N GLY A 53 -10.27 -6.14 -18.07
CA GLY A 53 -10.95 -4.87 -17.90
C GLY A 53 -10.12 -3.93 -17.02
N GLY A 54 -10.35 -2.63 -17.14
CA GLY A 54 -9.77 -1.63 -16.26
C GLY A 54 -10.18 -1.85 -14.81
N SER A 55 -9.29 -1.53 -13.88
CA SER A 55 -9.51 -1.65 -12.43
C SER A 55 -8.96 -0.45 -11.69
N ALA A 56 -9.69 0.01 -10.69
CA ALA A 56 -9.28 1.11 -9.82
C ALA A 56 -9.73 0.84 -8.39
N THR A 57 -8.95 1.32 -7.42
CA THR A 57 -9.32 1.39 -6.00
C THR A 57 -9.60 2.83 -5.62
N VAL A 58 -10.73 3.07 -4.95
CA VAL A 58 -11.14 4.39 -4.50
C VAL A 58 -10.99 4.49 -2.99
N HIS A 59 -10.30 5.54 -2.55
CA HIS A 59 -9.94 5.76 -1.15
C HIS A 59 -10.89 6.73 -0.48
N PHE A 60 -11.37 6.37 0.72
CA PHE A 60 -12.21 7.20 1.58
C PHE A 60 -11.74 7.17 3.03
N PRO A 61 -11.78 8.31 3.75
CA PRO A 61 -11.55 8.32 5.18
C PRO A 61 -12.73 7.70 5.92
N ILE A 62 -12.45 6.97 7.00
CA ILE A 62 -13.47 6.30 7.84
C ILE A 62 -14.51 7.27 8.41
N TRP A 63 -14.15 8.54 8.60
CA TRP A 63 -15.01 9.57 9.14
C TRP A 63 -15.90 10.27 8.08
N HIS A 64 -15.89 9.79 6.81
CA HIS A 64 -16.73 10.36 5.76
C HIS A 64 -18.22 10.14 6.07
N GLN A 65 -19.09 11.14 5.86
CA GLN A 65 -20.53 11.11 6.15
C GLN A 65 -21.24 9.89 5.57
N GLU A 66 -20.87 9.45 4.38
CA GLU A 66 -21.50 8.33 3.67
C GLU A 66 -20.72 7.00 3.82
N ILE A 67 -19.89 6.85 4.85
CA ILE A 67 -19.01 5.67 4.98
C ILE A 67 -19.80 4.36 5.06
N GLU A 68 -20.97 4.36 5.70
CA GLU A 68 -21.82 3.16 5.81
C GLU A 68 -22.34 2.71 4.43
N ASP A 69 -22.67 3.66 3.54
CA ASP A 69 -23.06 3.37 2.16
C ASP A 69 -21.85 2.92 1.32
N ILE A 70 -20.69 3.53 1.54
CA ILE A 70 -19.45 3.20 0.82
C ILE A 70 -18.99 1.77 1.10
N ILE A 71 -19.05 1.33 2.35
CA ILE A 71 -18.67 -0.03 2.77
C ILE A 71 -19.43 -1.10 1.98
N VAL A 72 -20.72 -0.88 1.70
CA VAL A 72 -21.60 -1.88 1.06
C VAL A 72 -21.67 -1.78 -0.47
N LEU A 73 -20.92 -0.89 -1.12
CA LEU A 73 -21.02 -0.64 -2.57
C LEU A 73 -20.79 -1.88 -3.44
N LYS A 74 -20.02 -2.86 -2.96
CA LYS A 74 -19.67 -4.08 -3.72
C LYS A 74 -20.58 -5.26 -3.44
N ASN A 75 -21.36 -5.25 -2.39
CA ASN A 75 -22.15 -6.43 -2.04
C ASN A 75 -23.27 -6.72 -3.04
N ASN A 76 -23.84 -7.93 -2.97
CA ASN A 76 -24.89 -8.39 -3.86
C ASN A 76 -26.30 -8.03 -3.38
N LYS A 77 -26.41 -7.34 -2.24
CA LYS A 77 -27.67 -6.89 -1.65
C LYS A 77 -28.03 -5.49 -2.18
N GLY A 78 -29.30 -5.15 -2.20
CA GLY A 78 -29.79 -3.84 -2.65
C GLY A 78 -29.93 -3.74 -4.17
N THR A 79 -30.27 -2.54 -4.63
CA THR A 79 -30.51 -2.24 -6.05
C THR A 79 -29.22 -1.81 -6.77
N GLU A 80 -29.19 -1.94 -8.10
CA GLU A 80 -28.06 -1.43 -8.91
C GLU A 80 -27.85 0.09 -8.75
N ASP A 81 -28.90 0.84 -8.39
CA ASP A 81 -28.80 2.28 -8.21
C ASP A 81 -27.91 2.65 -7.02
N ASN A 82 -27.84 1.81 -6.00
CA ASN A 82 -27.08 2.03 -4.77
C ASN A 82 -25.79 1.21 -4.73
N ARG A 83 -25.34 0.64 -5.86
CA ARG A 83 -24.13 -0.19 -5.92
C ARG A 83 -23.19 0.24 -7.03
N VAL A 84 -21.88 0.10 -6.76
CA VAL A 84 -20.80 0.33 -7.72
C VAL A 84 -19.78 -0.81 -7.54
N ARG A 85 -20.07 -1.95 -8.19
CA ARG A 85 -19.43 -3.24 -7.89
C ARG A 85 -18.10 -3.46 -8.61
N LYS A 86 -17.78 -2.67 -9.64
CA LYS A 86 -16.59 -2.90 -10.50
C LYS A 86 -15.38 -2.07 -10.12
N LEU A 87 -15.52 -1.19 -9.12
CA LEU A 87 -14.39 -0.56 -8.45
C LEU A 87 -14.02 -1.35 -7.18
N ASP A 88 -12.81 -1.21 -6.71
CA ASP A 88 -12.39 -1.65 -5.39
C ASP A 88 -12.36 -0.43 -4.45
N TYR A 89 -12.47 -0.64 -3.16
CA TYR A 89 -12.54 0.43 -2.17
C TYR A 89 -11.50 0.24 -1.08
N SER A 90 -10.98 1.35 -0.59
CA SER A 90 -10.04 1.40 0.53
C SER A 90 -10.56 2.37 1.57
N ILE A 91 -10.74 1.86 2.79
CA ILE A 91 -11.11 2.66 3.94
C ILE A 91 -9.86 3.01 4.71
N GLN A 92 -9.60 4.33 4.81
CA GLN A 92 -8.46 4.86 5.52
C GLN A 92 -8.80 5.00 7.00
N LEU A 93 -7.96 4.43 7.84
CA LEU A 93 -8.08 4.36 9.28
C LEU A 93 -6.95 5.14 9.95
N SER A 94 -7.18 5.66 11.15
CA SER A 94 -6.16 6.25 12.00
C SER A 94 -6.13 5.57 13.37
N LYS A 95 -5.09 5.82 14.13
CA LYS A 95 -4.91 5.33 15.50
C LYS A 95 -6.11 5.69 16.39
N LEU A 96 -6.60 6.94 16.29
CA LEU A 96 -7.77 7.41 17.03
C LEU A 96 -8.98 6.49 16.82
N PHE A 97 -9.18 6.02 15.59
CA PHE A 97 -10.29 5.12 15.28
C PHE A 97 -10.14 3.75 15.97
N TYR A 98 -8.94 3.16 15.95
CA TYR A 98 -8.67 1.91 16.66
C TYR A 98 -8.83 2.06 18.18
N GLU A 99 -8.40 3.17 18.76
CA GLU A 99 -8.58 3.45 20.18
C GLU A 99 -10.07 3.54 20.57
N ARG A 100 -10.88 4.21 19.74
CA ARG A 100 -12.33 4.30 19.95
C ARG A 100 -13.02 2.94 19.81
N PHE A 101 -12.59 2.14 18.85
CA PHE A 101 -13.06 0.77 18.68
C PHE A 101 -12.78 -0.08 19.94
N ILE A 102 -11.55 -0.08 20.44
CA ILE A 102 -11.16 -0.85 21.63
C ILE A 102 -11.94 -0.39 22.87
N ARG A 103 -12.16 0.92 23.01
CA ARG A 103 -12.88 1.51 24.15
C ARG A 103 -14.39 1.50 23.98
N ASN A 104 -14.92 0.91 22.92
CA ASN A 104 -16.37 0.92 22.58
C ASN A 104 -16.98 2.32 22.57
N GLN A 105 -16.29 3.27 21.96
CA GLN A 105 -16.72 4.66 21.83
C GLN A 105 -17.43 4.90 20.49
N GLU A 106 -17.90 6.11 20.30
CA GLU A 106 -18.53 6.56 19.06
C GLU A 106 -17.54 7.19 18.09
N ILE A 107 -17.89 7.15 16.81
CA ILE A 107 -17.21 7.83 15.72
C ILE A 107 -18.16 8.85 15.13
N THR A 108 -17.69 10.06 14.92
CA THR A 108 -18.44 11.13 14.28
C THR A 108 -18.09 11.20 12.81
N LEU A 109 -19.11 11.19 11.97
CA LEU A 109 -19.02 11.24 10.52
C LEU A 109 -19.35 12.66 10.04
N PHE A 110 -18.52 13.16 9.13
CA PHE A 110 -18.64 14.51 8.58
C PHE A 110 -18.67 14.51 7.06
N SER A 111 -19.36 15.50 6.49
CA SER A 111 -19.10 15.90 5.12
C SER A 111 -17.79 16.69 5.10
N PRO A 112 -16.83 16.36 4.22
CA PRO A 112 -15.54 17.08 4.16
C PRO A 112 -15.69 18.59 3.94
N HIS A 113 -16.81 19.01 3.34
CA HIS A 113 -17.14 20.40 3.12
C HIS A 113 -17.38 21.19 4.43
N ASP A 114 -17.96 20.51 5.44
CA ASP A 114 -18.41 21.16 6.68
C ASP A 114 -17.28 21.22 7.74
N VAL A 115 -16.15 20.55 7.48
CA VAL A 115 -14.97 20.47 8.35
C VAL A 115 -13.68 20.86 7.62
N PRO A 116 -13.52 22.15 7.25
CA PRO A 116 -12.36 22.61 6.50
C PRO A 116 -11.04 22.23 7.18
N GLY A 117 -10.08 21.74 6.39
CA GLY A 117 -8.76 21.31 6.86
C GLY A 117 -8.70 19.93 7.49
N LEU A 118 -9.84 19.31 7.86
CA LEU A 118 -9.82 17.98 8.49
C LEU A 118 -9.25 16.91 7.56
N TYR A 119 -9.61 16.95 6.29
CA TYR A 119 -9.05 16.03 5.30
C TYR A 119 -7.53 16.25 5.11
N ASP A 120 -7.09 17.51 5.14
CA ASP A 120 -5.67 17.84 5.00
C ASP A 120 -4.85 17.39 6.22
N ALA A 121 -5.44 17.42 7.42
CA ALA A 121 -4.83 16.92 8.63
C ALA A 121 -4.88 15.37 8.74
N PHE A 122 -5.79 14.69 8.03
CA PHE A 122 -5.99 13.25 8.20
C PHE A 122 -4.74 12.45 7.84
N GLY A 123 -4.23 11.67 8.78
CA GLY A 123 -2.96 10.94 8.69
C GLY A 123 -1.74 11.73 9.15
N THR A 124 -1.94 12.90 9.78
CA THR A 124 -0.90 13.68 10.45
C THR A 124 -1.20 13.81 11.95
N PRO A 125 -0.22 14.21 12.77
CA PRO A 125 -0.43 14.38 14.22
C PRO A 125 -1.52 15.39 14.60
N GLU A 126 -1.79 16.38 13.74
CA GLU A 126 -2.78 17.44 13.99
C GLU A 126 -4.23 16.96 13.84
N PHE A 127 -4.44 15.80 13.25
CA PHE A 127 -5.78 15.28 12.93
C PHE A 127 -6.63 15.09 14.19
N ASP A 128 -6.10 14.45 15.21
CA ASP A 128 -6.88 14.05 16.39
C ASP A 128 -7.46 15.26 17.10
N GLU A 129 -6.66 16.31 17.31
CA GLU A 129 -7.12 17.53 17.93
C GLU A 129 -8.19 18.25 17.09
N LEU A 130 -7.95 18.35 15.78
CA LEU A 130 -8.88 18.99 14.85
C LEU A 130 -10.21 18.23 14.77
N TYR A 131 -10.14 16.89 14.71
CA TYR A 131 -11.31 16.03 14.68
C TYR A 131 -12.18 16.20 15.93
N VAL A 132 -11.57 16.12 17.13
CA VAL A 132 -12.28 16.31 18.41
C VAL A 132 -12.85 17.72 18.53
N ARG A 133 -12.17 18.74 18.00
CA ARG A 133 -12.70 20.10 17.97
C ARG A 133 -13.99 20.21 17.15
N TYR A 134 -14.03 19.57 15.95
CA TYR A 134 -15.26 19.55 15.14
C TYR A 134 -16.37 18.68 15.77
N GLU A 135 -16.02 17.61 16.45
CA GLU A 135 -16.99 16.81 17.21
C GLU A 135 -17.72 17.60 18.27
N ASN A 136 -17.04 18.52 18.94
CA ASN A 136 -17.57 19.35 20.03
C ASN A 136 -18.24 20.64 19.53
N ASP A 137 -18.16 20.99 18.24
CA ASP A 137 -18.81 22.17 17.69
C ASP A 137 -20.23 21.83 17.24
N GLU A 138 -21.23 22.26 18.00
CA GLU A 138 -22.65 22.02 17.72
C GLU A 138 -23.14 22.62 16.40
N ARG A 139 -22.43 23.58 15.84
CA ARG A 139 -22.76 24.22 14.56
C ARG A 139 -22.41 23.36 13.35
N VAL A 140 -21.55 22.38 13.52
CA VAL A 140 -21.10 21.48 12.45
C VAL A 140 -22.10 20.34 12.26
N PRO A 141 -22.69 20.19 11.07
CA PRO A 141 -23.55 19.04 10.74
C PRO A 141 -22.76 17.74 10.85
N ARG A 142 -23.29 16.78 11.57
CA ARG A 142 -22.62 15.49 11.81
C ARG A 142 -23.60 14.36 12.03
N LYS A 143 -23.09 13.14 11.88
CA LYS A 143 -23.75 11.89 12.27
C LYS A 143 -22.79 11.12 13.18
N THR A 144 -23.31 10.51 14.23
CA THR A 144 -22.53 9.71 15.16
C THR A 144 -22.90 8.24 15.05
N VAL A 145 -21.91 7.35 15.03
CA VAL A 145 -22.11 5.90 14.94
C VAL A 145 -21.19 5.18 15.94
N GLY A 146 -21.60 4.01 16.43
CA GLY A 146 -20.75 3.21 17.30
C GLY A 146 -19.55 2.62 16.53
N ALA A 147 -18.33 2.82 17.04
CA ALA A 147 -17.10 2.35 16.40
C ALA A 147 -17.11 0.82 16.19
N GLN A 148 -17.57 0.05 17.18
CA GLN A 148 -17.63 -1.41 17.06
C GLN A 148 -18.61 -1.87 15.98
N GLY A 149 -19.80 -1.26 15.89
CA GLY A 149 -20.77 -1.58 14.84
C GLY A 149 -20.21 -1.33 13.45
N LEU A 150 -19.60 -0.17 13.22
CA LEU A 150 -19.02 0.19 11.94
C LEU A 150 -17.87 -0.75 11.53
N ILE A 151 -16.98 -1.13 12.47
CA ILE A 151 -15.90 -2.09 12.20
C ILE A 151 -16.45 -3.48 11.87
N LEU A 152 -17.47 -3.95 12.60
CA LEU A 152 -18.06 -5.26 12.32
C LEU A 152 -18.69 -5.31 10.93
N ASP A 153 -19.41 -4.25 10.52
CA ASP A 153 -19.96 -4.14 9.17
C ASP A 153 -18.86 -4.13 8.10
N LEU A 154 -17.78 -3.40 8.34
CA LEU A 154 -16.61 -3.35 7.45
C LEU A 154 -15.94 -4.72 7.31
N LEU A 155 -15.71 -5.44 8.42
CA LEU A 155 -15.11 -6.78 8.39
C LEU A 155 -16.02 -7.80 7.71
N LYS A 156 -17.33 -7.70 7.94
CA LYS A 156 -18.34 -8.53 7.28
C LYS A 156 -18.33 -8.35 5.77
N GLU A 157 -18.39 -7.10 5.30
CA GLU A 157 -18.34 -6.79 3.86
C GLU A 157 -17.00 -7.21 3.24
N ARG A 158 -15.88 -7.08 3.98
CA ARG A 158 -14.58 -7.58 3.57
C ARG A 158 -14.60 -9.10 3.39
N ALA A 159 -15.16 -9.85 4.34
CA ALA A 159 -15.27 -11.30 4.26
C ALA A 159 -16.20 -11.77 3.12
N GLU A 160 -17.35 -11.09 2.94
CA GLU A 160 -18.32 -11.43 1.90
C GLU A 160 -17.86 -11.08 0.48
N THR A 161 -17.12 -9.99 0.29
CA THR A 161 -16.75 -9.48 -1.04
C THR A 161 -15.28 -9.74 -1.41
N GLY A 162 -14.40 -9.89 -0.41
CA GLY A 162 -12.95 -10.05 -0.59
C GLY A 162 -12.24 -8.84 -1.24
N ARG A 163 -12.85 -7.65 -1.23
CA ARG A 163 -12.41 -6.50 -2.04
C ARG A 163 -12.52 -5.16 -1.33
N LEU A 164 -12.47 -5.14 -0.02
CA LEU A 164 -12.45 -3.93 0.78
C LEU A 164 -11.12 -3.85 1.53
N TYR A 165 -10.28 -2.88 1.14
CA TYR A 165 -8.98 -2.65 1.76
C TYR A 165 -9.10 -1.80 3.02
N LEU A 166 -8.17 -2.02 3.94
CA LEU A 166 -7.92 -1.16 5.10
C LEU A 166 -6.56 -0.52 4.93
N MET A 167 -6.48 0.80 5.04
CA MET A 167 -5.26 1.56 4.90
C MET A 167 -5.00 2.36 6.18
N ASN A 168 -3.89 2.07 6.87
CA ASN A 168 -3.47 2.81 8.06
C ASN A 168 -2.75 4.09 7.62
N ILE A 169 -3.51 5.17 7.40
CA ILE A 169 -3.02 6.38 6.75
C ILE A 169 -1.99 7.14 7.60
N ASP A 170 -2.12 7.13 8.91
CA ASP A 170 -1.16 7.71 9.85
C ASP A 170 0.18 6.97 9.78
N HIS A 171 0.16 5.62 9.82
CA HIS A 171 1.37 4.81 9.65
C HIS A 171 2.03 5.02 8.29
N CYS A 172 1.23 5.13 7.21
CA CYS A 172 1.75 5.43 5.88
C CYS A 172 2.49 6.77 5.82
N ASN A 173 2.11 7.76 6.64
CA ASN A 173 2.80 9.04 6.71
C ASN A 173 3.97 9.03 7.71
N GLU A 174 3.78 8.39 8.86
CA GLU A 174 4.79 8.32 9.93
C GLU A 174 6.03 7.54 9.49
N HIS A 175 5.82 6.35 8.89
CA HIS A 175 6.90 5.46 8.44
C HIS A 175 7.31 5.66 6.97
N SER A 176 6.76 6.64 6.28
CA SER A 176 7.13 7.00 4.90
C SER A 176 8.54 7.58 4.81
N SER A 177 9.21 7.36 3.69
CA SER A 177 10.45 8.06 3.33
C SER A 177 10.26 9.53 2.97
N PHE A 178 9.02 10.01 2.85
CA PHE A 178 8.69 11.36 2.39
C PHE A 178 8.40 12.32 3.54
N LYS A 179 8.76 13.60 3.33
CA LYS A 179 8.26 14.74 4.11
C LYS A 179 6.89 15.18 3.61
N ASP A 180 6.63 14.99 2.33
CA ASP A 180 5.33 15.24 1.70
C ASP A 180 4.30 14.22 2.16
N LYS A 181 3.06 14.69 2.30
CA LYS A 181 1.96 13.85 2.77
C LYS A 181 1.51 12.84 1.71
N VAL A 182 1.34 11.61 2.15
CA VAL A 182 0.68 10.53 1.40
C VAL A 182 -0.82 10.59 1.68
N ASN A 183 -1.63 10.76 0.64
CA ASN A 183 -3.09 10.90 0.75
C ASN A 183 -3.86 9.65 0.30
N MET A 184 -3.24 8.76 -0.44
CA MET A 184 -3.84 7.56 -0.99
C MET A 184 -2.78 6.54 -1.40
N SER A 185 -3.21 5.39 -1.88
CA SER A 185 -2.35 4.35 -2.45
C SER A 185 -2.80 3.99 -3.87
N ASN A 186 -2.12 3.03 -4.48
CA ASN A 186 -2.45 2.47 -5.80
C ASN A 186 -3.63 1.47 -5.74
N LEU A 187 -3.84 0.73 -6.83
CA LEU A 187 -4.87 -0.32 -6.94
C LEU A 187 -4.74 -1.39 -5.85
N CYS A 188 -3.52 -1.83 -5.56
CA CYS A 188 -3.25 -2.96 -4.66
C CYS A 188 -2.75 -2.55 -3.26
N GLN A 189 -2.66 -1.27 -2.96
CA GLN A 189 -2.36 -0.68 -1.64
C GLN A 189 -0.88 -0.74 -1.17
N GLU A 190 0.05 -1.24 -1.97
CA GLU A 190 1.46 -1.29 -1.59
C GLU A 190 2.22 0.01 -1.84
N ILE A 191 1.72 0.86 -2.74
CA ILE A 191 2.41 2.08 -3.18
C ILE A 191 1.87 3.28 -2.41
N THR A 192 2.69 3.86 -1.56
CA THR A 192 2.35 5.02 -0.73
C THR A 192 3.23 6.20 -1.10
N LEU A 193 2.86 6.89 -2.17
CA LEU A 193 3.58 8.02 -2.73
C LEU A 193 2.77 9.33 -2.57
N PRO A 194 3.45 10.47 -2.37
CA PRO A 194 2.80 11.77 -2.42
C PRO A 194 2.20 12.05 -3.80
N THR A 195 1.08 12.74 -3.82
CA THR A 195 0.39 13.22 -5.03
C THR A 195 -0.12 14.61 -4.81
N ASP A 196 -0.13 15.43 -5.88
CA ASP A 196 -0.76 16.75 -5.88
C ASP A 196 -1.81 16.84 -6.99
N PRO A 197 -2.96 17.49 -6.74
CA PRO A 197 -3.99 17.65 -7.75
C PRO A 197 -3.50 18.38 -9.01
N ILE A 198 -4.04 17.99 -10.15
CA ILE A 198 -3.91 18.70 -11.42
C ILE A 198 -5.24 19.38 -11.77
N SER A 199 -5.20 20.55 -12.33
CA SER A 199 -6.39 21.29 -12.78
C SER A 199 -6.85 20.87 -14.19
N HIS A 200 -5.90 20.50 -15.05
CA HIS A 200 -6.13 19.94 -16.40
C HIS A 200 -4.97 19.01 -16.80
N ILE A 201 -5.12 18.32 -17.92
CA ILE A 201 -4.18 17.23 -18.30
C ILE A 201 -2.76 17.75 -18.62
N ASP A 202 -2.65 19.00 -19.08
CA ASP A 202 -1.40 19.66 -19.43
C ASP A 202 -0.90 20.59 -18.33
N ASP A 203 -1.45 20.44 -17.10
CA ASP A 203 -1.04 21.24 -15.95
C ASP A 203 0.46 21.01 -15.66
N ASP A 204 1.20 22.12 -15.51
CA ASP A 204 2.62 22.13 -15.18
C ASP A 204 2.89 22.14 -13.66
N ALA A 205 1.86 22.28 -12.85
CA ALA A 205 1.86 22.02 -11.41
C ALA A 205 1.39 20.56 -11.12
N GLY A 206 1.19 20.18 -9.92
CA GLY A 206 0.64 18.88 -9.52
C GLY A 206 1.53 17.66 -9.84
N GLU A 207 1.22 16.55 -9.17
CA GLU A 207 1.98 15.31 -9.27
C GLU A 207 1.04 14.10 -9.38
N ILE A 208 1.21 13.27 -10.41
CA ILE A 208 0.61 11.94 -10.51
C ILE A 208 1.71 10.92 -10.18
N ALA A 209 1.54 10.20 -9.08
CA ALA A 209 2.52 9.22 -8.66
C ALA A 209 2.50 7.98 -9.55
N LEU A 210 3.67 7.56 -10.00
CA LEU A 210 3.93 6.26 -10.62
C LEU A 210 5.01 5.53 -9.84
N CYS A 211 4.84 4.23 -9.69
CA CYS A 211 5.87 3.37 -9.10
C CYS A 211 6.30 2.31 -10.11
N ILE A 212 7.60 2.14 -10.24
CA ILE A 212 8.20 1.11 -11.09
C ILE A 212 8.44 -0.12 -10.21
N LEU A 213 7.73 -1.20 -10.50
CA LEU A 213 7.70 -2.40 -9.66
C LEU A 213 8.66 -3.49 -10.11
N SER A 214 9.28 -4.16 -9.16
CA SER A 214 10.00 -5.43 -9.36
C SER A 214 9.93 -6.28 -8.09
N ALA A 215 10.34 -7.55 -8.20
CA ALA A 215 10.41 -8.45 -7.05
C ALA A 215 11.57 -9.43 -7.16
N ILE A 216 12.30 -9.62 -6.05
CA ILE A 216 13.34 -10.65 -5.93
C ILE A 216 12.70 -11.95 -5.47
N ASN A 217 13.01 -13.07 -6.14
CA ASN A 217 12.54 -14.40 -5.71
C ASN A 217 13.42 -14.95 -4.60
N VAL A 218 13.08 -14.63 -3.35
CA VAL A 218 13.88 -15.05 -2.18
C VAL A 218 13.87 -16.58 -1.96
N GLY A 219 12.86 -17.29 -2.48
CA GLY A 219 12.86 -18.75 -2.48
C GLY A 219 13.97 -19.37 -3.32
N LYS A 220 14.63 -18.59 -4.21
CA LYS A 220 15.71 -19.05 -5.09
C LYS A 220 17.11 -18.68 -4.59
N ILE A 221 17.26 -17.73 -3.67
CA ILE A 221 18.56 -17.38 -3.11
C ILE A 221 19.16 -18.58 -2.35
N ARG A 222 20.47 -18.69 -2.36
CA ARG A 222 21.22 -19.73 -1.62
C ARG A 222 21.56 -19.26 -0.22
N ASP A 223 22.01 -18.01 -0.13
CA ASP A 223 22.40 -17.32 1.09
C ASP A 223 22.10 -15.81 0.97
N LEU A 224 22.22 -15.07 2.07
CA LEU A 224 21.98 -13.63 2.09
C LEU A 224 23.10 -12.82 1.43
N ASP A 225 24.27 -13.39 1.19
CA ASP A 225 25.37 -12.70 0.53
C ASP A 225 25.06 -12.37 -0.94
N GLU A 226 24.12 -13.12 -1.56
CA GLU A 226 23.64 -12.81 -2.90
C GLU A 226 22.80 -11.52 -2.96
N MET A 227 22.27 -11.04 -1.82
CA MET A 227 21.33 -9.93 -1.77
C MET A 227 21.93 -8.62 -2.28
N GLU A 228 23.21 -8.35 -2.00
CA GLU A 228 23.88 -7.14 -2.48
C GLU A 228 23.85 -7.05 -3.99
N ASN A 229 24.26 -8.10 -4.67
CA ASN A 229 24.30 -8.14 -6.14
C ASN A 229 22.88 -8.08 -6.75
N LEU A 230 21.90 -8.78 -6.15
CA LEU A 230 20.53 -8.79 -6.64
C LEU A 230 19.86 -7.42 -6.48
N CYS A 231 20.09 -6.74 -5.37
CA CYS A 231 19.58 -5.40 -5.12
C CYS A 231 20.22 -4.37 -6.07
N ASP A 232 21.54 -4.41 -6.28
CA ASP A 232 22.21 -3.53 -7.24
C ASP A 232 21.67 -3.73 -8.66
N LEU A 233 21.52 -4.97 -9.09
CA LEU A 233 21.01 -5.31 -10.42
C LEU A 233 19.58 -4.82 -10.64
N VAL A 234 18.68 -5.06 -9.67
CA VAL A 234 17.28 -4.66 -9.80
C VAL A 234 17.13 -3.13 -9.75
N VAL A 235 17.85 -2.45 -8.87
CA VAL A 235 17.82 -0.99 -8.76
C VAL A 235 18.29 -0.36 -10.07
N ARG A 236 19.43 -0.80 -10.63
CA ARG A 236 19.94 -0.30 -11.91
C ARG A 236 19.00 -0.60 -13.08
N GLY A 237 18.43 -1.79 -13.14
CA GLY A 237 17.48 -2.15 -14.18
C GLY A 237 16.21 -1.29 -14.16
N LEU A 238 15.70 -0.98 -12.97
CA LEU A 238 14.51 -0.12 -12.85
C LEU A 238 14.87 1.37 -13.06
N GLU A 239 16.05 1.81 -12.66
CA GLU A 239 16.55 3.16 -12.94
C GLU A 239 16.53 3.46 -14.44
N GLU A 240 17.03 2.53 -15.27
CA GLU A 240 17.00 2.70 -16.73
C GLU A 240 15.57 2.72 -17.29
N LEU A 241 14.64 1.93 -16.71
CA LEU A 241 13.24 1.92 -17.15
C LEU A 241 12.53 3.26 -16.90
N ILE A 242 12.89 4.01 -15.86
CA ILE A 242 12.33 5.35 -15.61
C ILE A 242 12.58 6.28 -16.80
N ASP A 243 13.76 6.22 -17.39
CA ASP A 243 14.13 7.09 -18.51
C ASP A 243 13.71 6.53 -19.87
N TYR A 244 13.60 5.21 -20.00
CA TYR A 244 13.22 4.53 -21.25
C TYR A 244 11.73 4.56 -21.57
N GLN A 245 10.86 4.51 -20.55
CA GLN A 245 9.43 4.43 -20.76
C GLN A 245 8.83 5.75 -21.27
N SER A 246 7.70 5.68 -21.98
CA SER A 246 6.90 6.85 -22.37
C SER A 246 5.84 7.17 -21.33
N TYR A 247 5.57 8.45 -21.13
CA TYR A 247 4.59 8.96 -20.17
C TYR A 247 3.42 9.62 -20.92
N PRO A 248 2.17 9.13 -20.73
CA PRO A 248 1.02 9.69 -21.43
C PRO A 248 0.52 11.02 -20.82
N VAL A 249 0.97 11.39 -19.62
CA VAL A 249 0.56 12.61 -18.91
C VAL A 249 1.80 13.30 -18.33
N ALA A 250 1.95 14.60 -18.61
CA ALA A 250 3.12 15.36 -18.19
C ALA A 250 3.35 15.40 -16.67
N ALA A 251 2.28 15.52 -15.87
CA ALA A 251 2.38 15.50 -14.41
C ALA A 251 2.95 14.18 -13.86
N ALA A 252 2.70 13.06 -14.53
CA ALA A 252 3.28 11.77 -14.16
C ALA A 252 4.75 11.65 -14.58
N GLU A 253 5.12 12.18 -15.72
CA GLU A 253 6.53 12.23 -16.15
C GLU A 253 7.37 13.06 -15.19
N ARG A 254 6.90 14.28 -14.89
CA ARG A 254 7.61 15.18 -13.97
C ARG A 254 7.83 14.54 -12.60
N SER A 255 6.76 14.06 -11.97
CA SER A 255 6.86 13.47 -10.63
C SER A 255 7.75 12.22 -10.63
N THR A 256 7.62 11.36 -11.66
CA THR A 256 8.41 10.13 -11.75
C THR A 256 9.89 10.43 -11.96
N ARG A 257 10.23 11.36 -12.87
CA ARG A 257 11.63 11.73 -13.12
C ARG A 257 12.26 12.47 -11.93
N ALA A 258 11.50 13.37 -11.27
CA ALA A 258 11.99 14.12 -10.14
C ALA A 258 12.16 13.28 -8.86
N ARG A 259 11.27 12.31 -8.62
CA ARG A 259 11.30 11.44 -7.44
C ARG A 259 12.02 10.13 -7.68
N ARG A 260 12.01 9.59 -8.90
CA ARG A 260 12.57 8.28 -9.29
C ARG A 260 12.14 7.15 -8.34
N SER A 261 10.86 7.13 -7.99
CA SER A 261 10.29 6.22 -7.00
C SER A 261 10.27 4.78 -7.51
N LEU A 262 10.82 3.86 -6.75
CA LEU A 262 10.78 2.42 -7.00
C LEU A 262 9.88 1.71 -5.98
N GLY A 263 9.35 0.55 -6.35
CA GLY A 263 8.61 -0.36 -5.48
C GLY A 263 9.12 -1.78 -5.66
N ILE A 264 10.19 -2.10 -4.95
CA ILE A 264 10.83 -3.41 -5.02
C ILE A 264 10.35 -4.23 -3.82
N GLY A 265 9.77 -5.40 -4.08
CA GLY A 265 9.39 -6.36 -3.06
C GLY A 265 10.12 -7.69 -3.24
N TYR A 266 9.61 -8.71 -2.59
CA TYR A 266 10.07 -10.06 -2.85
C TYR A 266 8.91 -11.05 -2.96
N ILE A 267 9.15 -12.16 -3.62
CA ILE A 267 8.25 -13.29 -3.81
C ILE A 267 8.92 -14.55 -3.29
N GLY A 268 8.12 -15.57 -3.02
CA GLY A 268 8.67 -16.86 -2.62
C GLY A 268 9.01 -16.96 -1.13
N LEU A 269 8.44 -16.11 -0.25
CA LEU A 269 8.74 -16.17 1.18
C LEU A 269 8.35 -17.53 1.80
N ALA A 270 7.19 -18.08 1.43
CA ALA A 270 6.80 -19.40 1.91
C ALA A 270 7.76 -20.52 1.46
N HIS A 271 8.30 -20.41 0.26
CA HIS A 271 9.35 -21.34 -0.20
C HIS A 271 10.66 -21.13 0.58
N TYR A 272 11.03 -19.88 0.86
CA TYR A 272 12.19 -19.58 1.69
C TYR A 272 12.06 -20.16 3.09
N PHE A 273 10.90 -20.02 3.73
CA PHE A 273 10.61 -20.62 5.03
C PHE A 273 10.66 -22.15 4.97
N ALA A 274 10.02 -22.78 3.97
CA ALA A 274 10.05 -24.22 3.80
C ALA A 274 11.47 -24.79 3.61
N LYS A 275 12.34 -24.08 2.86
CA LYS A 275 13.77 -24.45 2.71
C LYS A 275 14.51 -24.43 4.04
N ASN A 276 14.18 -23.51 4.92
CA ASN A 276 14.80 -23.39 6.25
C ASN A 276 14.08 -24.20 7.34
N GLY A 277 13.03 -24.98 6.99
CA GLY A 277 12.28 -25.77 7.94
C GLY A 277 11.51 -24.96 8.98
N VAL A 278 11.08 -23.75 8.62
CA VAL A 278 10.45 -22.75 9.51
C VAL A 278 8.98 -22.57 9.16
N SER A 279 8.11 -22.55 10.17
CA SER A 279 6.67 -22.25 10.03
C SER A 279 6.38 -20.78 10.29
N TYR A 280 5.34 -20.22 9.63
CA TYR A 280 4.88 -18.84 9.87
C TYR A 280 4.52 -18.55 11.34
N ASP A 281 4.06 -19.57 12.07
CA ASP A 281 3.64 -19.45 13.47
C ASP A 281 4.80 -19.57 14.46
N SER A 282 6.02 -19.85 13.97
CA SER A 282 7.17 -20.08 14.84
C SER A 282 7.96 -18.79 15.12
N PRO A 283 8.57 -18.64 16.31
CA PRO A 283 9.46 -17.53 16.61
C PRO A 283 10.66 -17.43 15.65
N GLU A 284 11.13 -18.57 15.14
CA GLU A 284 12.25 -18.64 14.17
C GLU A 284 11.89 -17.94 12.87
N ALA A 285 10.61 -17.92 12.47
CA ALA A 285 10.15 -17.18 11.30
C ALA A 285 10.40 -15.68 11.44
N LEU A 286 10.16 -15.13 12.63
CA LEU A 286 10.35 -13.70 12.90
C LEU A 286 11.83 -13.31 12.84
N THR A 287 12.71 -14.16 13.39
CA THR A 287 14.16 -13.96 13.32
C THR A 287 14.67 -14.09 11.88
N LEU A 288 14.19 -15.10 11.15
CA LEU A 288 14.61 -15.36 9.78
C LEU A 288 14.16 -14.23 8.83
N VAL A 289 12.91 -13.77 8.97
CA VAL A 289 12.39 -12.68 8.13
C VAL A 289 13.00 -11.34 8.50
N HIS A 290 13.36 -11.11 9.77
CA HIS A 290 14.08 -9.90 10.19
C HIS A 290 15.41 -9.80 9.46
N LYS A 291 16.25 -10.83 9.51
CA LYS A 291 17.55 -10.88 8.82
C LYS A 291 17.42 -10.73 7.30
N LEU A 292 16.46 -11.44 6.70
CA LEU A 292 16.18 -11.35 5.27
C LEU A 292 15.80 -9.92 4.87
N THR A 293 14.90 -9.29 5.61
CA THR A 293 14.36 -7.98 5.24
C THR A 293 15.35 -6.85 5.57
N GLU A 294 16.11 -6.99 6.64
CA GLU A 294 17.23 -6.09 6.94
C GLU A 294 18.24 -6.08 5.79
N SER A 295 18.72 -7.27 5.39
CA SER A 295 19.64 -7.42 4.25
C SER A 295 19.07 -6.82 2.97
N PHE A 296 17.81 -7.07 2.68
CA PHE A 296 17.11 -6.55 1.52
C PHE A 296 17.07 -5.03 1.49
N GLN A 297 16.56 -4.38 2.55
CA GLN A 297 16.40 -2.92 2.59
C GLN A 297 17.74 -2.19 2.65
N TYR A 298 18.68 -2.70 3.45
CA TYR A 298 20.03 -2.15 3.53
C TYR A 298 20.71 -2.12 2.15
N ASN A 299 20.65 -3.24 1.43
CA ASN A 299 21.29 -3.34 0.11
C ASN A 299 20.56 -2.55 -0.98
N LEU A 300 19.24 -2.37 -0.90
CA LEU A 300 18.51 -1.45 -1.79
C LEU A 300 18.96 0.00 -1.58
N LEU A 301 19.06 0.46 -0.34
CA LEU A 301 19.54 1.81 -0.02
C LEU A 301 21.00 1.99 -0.45
N LYS A 302 21.85 1.00 -0.19
CA LYS A 302 23.27 0.99 -0.62
C LYS A 302 23.40 1.09 -2.13
N ALA A 303 22.61 0.32 -2.89
CA ALA A 303 22.58 0.36 -4.35
C ALA A 303 22.13 1.72 -4.87
N SER A 304 21.03 2.28 -4.33
CA SER A 304 20.56 3.62 -4.70
C SER A 304 21.56 4.72 -4.38
N ASN A 305 22.24 4.63 -3.23
CA ASN A 305 23.32 5.56 -2.87
C ASN A 305 24.53 5.44 -3.82
N GLN A 306 24.87 4.22 -4.23
CA GLN A 306 25.93 4.02 -5.23
C GLN A 306 25.56 4.62 -6.59
N VAL A 307 24.32 4.44 -7.05
CA VAL A 307 23.84 5.07 -8.29
C VAL A 307 23.81 6.60 -8.16
N ALA A 308 23.50 7.13 -6.97
CA ALA A 308 23.58 8.58 -6.72
C ALA A 308 25.01 9.13 -6.82
N LYS A 309 26.01 8.39 -6.38
CA LYS A 309 27.43 8.75 -6.56
C LYS A 309 27.83 8.79 -8.04
N GLU A 310 27.22 7.94 -8.86
CA GLU A 310 27.53 7.83 -10.30
C GLU A 310 26.77 8.82 -11.16
N LYS A 311 25.47 9.03 -10.88
CA LYS A 311 24.52 9.79 -11.72
C LYS A 311 23.92 11.03 -11.05
N GLY A 312 24.25 11.29 -9.78
CA GLY A 312 23.61 12.31 -8.94
C GLY A 312 22.35 11.82 -8.24
N GLN A 313 21.98 12.46 -7.15
CA GLN A 313 20.74 12.20 -6.43
C GLN A 313 19.52 12.60 -7.25
N CYS A 314 18.31 12.10 -6.90
CA CYS A 314 17.09 12.55 -7.53
C CYS A 314 16.77 14.01 -7.16
N ASP A 315 16.06 14.72 -8.06
CA ASP A 315 15.76 16.15 -7.89
C ASP A 315 15.00 16.45 -6.60
N HIS A 316 14.07 15.55 -6.21
CA HIS A 316 13.27 15.68 -5.00
C HIS A 316 13.89 14.95 -3.77
N PHE A 317 15.18 14.65 -3.77
CA PHE A 317 15.85 14.07 -2.60
C PHE A 317 15.63 14.90 -1.33
N HIS A 318 15.71 16.23 -1.43
CA HIS A 318 15.49 17.18 -0.32
C HIS A 318 14.08 17.10 0.29
N ARG A 319 13.10 16.54 -0.43
CA ARG A 319 11.72 16.28 0.02
C ARG A 319 11.57 14.92 0.70
N THR A 320 12.65 14.18 0.89
CA THR A 320 12.67 12.90 1.61
C THR A 320 13.20 13.06 3.03
N LYS A 321 12.80 12.18 3.93
CA LYS A 321 13.39 12.04 5.27
C LYS A 321 14.84 11.57 5.21
N TYR A 322 15.22 10.87 4.14
CA TYR A 322 16.60 10.45 3.88
C TYR A 322 17.59 11.63 3.79
N ALA A 323 17.13 12.78 3.30
CA ALA A 323 17.93 14.00 3.28
C ALA A 323 18.30 14.51 4.67
N ASP A 324 17.47 14.18 5.68
CA ASP A 324 17.72 14.50 7.09
C ASP A 324 18.42 13.34 7.83
N GLY A 325 18.83 12.30 7.11
CA GLY A 325 19.45 11.11 7.68
C GLY A 325 18.48 10.17 8.43
N ILE A 326 17.17 10.31 8.22
CA ILE A 326 16.17 9.45 8.83
C ILE A 326 15.92 8.24 7.93
N LEU A 327 16.17 7.04 8.43
CA LEU A 327 16.04 5.77 7.73
C LEU A 327 14.81 4.99 8.24
N PRO A 328 14.34 3.94 7.55
CA PRO A 328 13.21 3.12 8.03
C PRO A 328 13.39 2.57 9.46
N ILE A 329 14.62 2.25 9.84
CA ILE A 329 14.96 1.78 11.19
C ILE A 329 14.73 2.82 12.31
N ASP A 330 14.50 4.08 11.95
CA ASP A 330 14.25 5.16 12.92
C ASP A 330 12.75 5.40 13.14
N THR A 331 11.89 5.06 12.17
CA THR A 331 10.48 5.45 12.12
C THR A 331 9.48 4.32 12.31
N TYR A 332 9.94 3.05 12.42
CA TYR A 332 9.04 1.93 12.67
C TYR A 332 8.50 1.95 14.11
N LYS A 333 7.39 1.26 14.35
CA LYS A 333 6.82 1.10 15.69
C LYS A 333 7.72 0.22 16.56
N LYS A 334 8.22 0.77 17.65
CA LYS A 334 9.16 0.08 18.54
C LYS A 334 8.56 -1.15 19.25
N ASP A 335 7.24 -1.27 19.34
CA ASP A 335 6.57 -2.47 19.84
C ASP A 335 6.91 -3.73 19.03
N ILE A 336 7.38 -3.58 17.79
CA ILE A 336 7.86 -4.71 16.96
C ILE A 336 9.11 -5.37 17.56
N ASP A 337 9.89 -4.64 18.33
CA ASP A 337 11.07 -5.20 19.02
C ASP A 337 10.70 -6.20 20.14
N GLU A 338 9.45 -6.26 20.54
CA GLU A 338 8.93 -7.34 21.41
C GLU A 338 8.76 -8.67 20.64
N LEU A 339 8.65 -8.61 19.31
CA LEU A 339 8.49 -9.78 18.45
C LEU A 339 9.83 -10.36 17.99
N THR A 340 10.86 -9.52 17.88
CA THR A 340 12.17 -9.91 17.34
C THR A 340 13.27 -9.04 17.95
N SER A 341 14.56 -9.41 17.72
CA SER A 341 15.69 -8.63 18.22
C SER A 341 15.71 -7.21 17.65
N PRO A 342 16.00 -6.17 18.46
CA PRO A 342 16.29 -4.83 17.96
C PRO A 342 17.70 -4.71 17.34
N GLU A 343 18.55 -5.72 17.43
CA GLU A 343 19.91 -5.70 16.90
C GLU A 343 19.91 -5.83 15.36
N TYR A 344 20.87 -5.13 14.75
CA TYR A 344 21.08 -5.12 13.31
C TYR A 344 22.40 -5.81 12.96
N GLU A 345 22.43 -6.52 11.82
CA GLU A 345 23.63 -7.17 11.30
C GLU A 345 24.48 -6.23 10.42
N TYR A 346 23.86 -5.16 9.88
CA TYR A 346 24.50 -4.22 8.96
C TYR A 346 24.87 -2.89 9.62
N ASP A 347 25.91 -2.23 9.09
CA ASP A 347 26.35 -0.91 9.56
C ASP A 347 25.47 0.21 8.97
N TRP A 348 24.29 0.41 9.57
CA TRP A 348 23.34 1.43 9.19
C TRP A 348 23.88 2.85 9.35
N GLU A 349 24.78 3.09 10.32
CA GLU A 349 25.33 4.43 10.57
C GLU A 349 26.31 4.86 9.48
N SER A 350 27.18 3.98 9.02
CA SER A 350 28.03 4.26 7.86
C SER A 350 27.22 4.51 6.59
N LEU A 351 26.11 3.76 6.39
CA LEU A 351 25.20 3.99 5.28
C LEU A 351 24.47 5.34 5.41
N ARG A 352 24.00 5.71 6.61
CA ARG A 352 23.39 7.00 6.92
C ARG A 352 24.32 8.16 6.56
N VAL A 353 25.57 8.12 6.99
CA VAL A 353 26.58 9.12 6.64
C VAL A 353 26.78 9.20 5.13
N SER A 354 26.85 8.07 4.44
CA SER A 354 27.01 8.04 3.00
C SER A 354 25.79 8.63 2.27
N ILE A 355 24.57 8.34 2.74
CA ILE A 355 23.32 8.88 2.18
C ILE A 355 23.22 10.39 2.38
N THR A 356 23.52 10.90 3.57
CA THR A 356 23.48 12.35 3.83
C THR A 356 24.55 13.12 3.05
N THR A 357 25.67 12.46 2.71
CA THR A 357 26.76 13.06 1.96
C THR A 357 26.54 13.05 0.44
N HIS A 358 26.03 11.96 -0.10
CA HIS A 358 25.94 11.72 -1.56
C HIS A 358 24.49 11.65 -2.08
N GLY A 359 23.50 11.61 -1.18
CA GLY A 359 22.09 11.44 -1.52
C GLY A 359 21.71 10.02 -1.91
N LEU A 360 20.45 9.89 -2.35
CA LEU A 360 19.90 8.70 -3.00
C LEU A 360 19.43 9.05 -4.41
N ARG A 361 19.61 8.12 -5.34
CA ARG A 361 19.05 8.25 -6.70
C ARG A 361 17.54 8.09 -6.73
N HIS A 362 16.96 7.42 -5.74
CA HIS A 362 15.56 7.07 -5.65
C HIS A 362 14.98 7.60 -4.33
N SER A 363 13.82 8.25 -4.39
CA SER A 363 13.16 8.84 -3.21
C SER A 363 12.56 7.79 -2.27
N THR A 364 12.31 6.59 -2.79
CA THR A 364 11.83 5.40 -2.06
C THR A 364 12.16 4.16 -2.87
N LEU A 365 12.25 2.99 -2.24
CA LEU A 365 12.80 1.78 -2.88
C LEU A 365 11.93 0.54 -2.69
N SER A 366 11.38 0.29 -1.49
CA SER A 366 10.72 -0.97 -1.19
C SER A 366 9.21 -0.83 -1.07
N ALA A 367 8.48 -1.79 -1.65
CA ALA A 367 7.04 -1.97 -1.50
C ALA A 367 6.69 -3.44 -1.71
N GLN A 368 5.80 -3.98 -0.89
CA GLN A 368 5.42 -5.39 -1.02
C GLN A 368 4.10 -5.53 -1.76
N MET A 369 4.19 -5.93 -3.01
CA MET A 369 3.04 -6.14 -3.87
C MET A 369 2.47 -7.57 -3.76
N PRO A 370 1.17 -7.78 -4.04
CA PRO A 370 0.61 -9.09 -4.29
C PRO A 370 1.01 -9.56 -5.71
N SER A 371 1.99 -10.44 -5.82
CA SER A 371 2.69 -10.76 -7.09
C SER A 371 2.15 -12.00 -7.78
N GLU A 372 0.86 -12.11 -8.01
CA GLU A 372 0.26 -13.32 -8.54
C GLU A 372 0.85 -13.82 -9.87
N SER A 373 0.94 -12.97 -10.88
CA SER A 373 1.41 -13.37 -12.22
C SER A 373 2.91 -13.56 -12.29
N SER A 374 3.69 -12.66 -11.69
CA SER A 374 5.14 -12.74 -11.63
C SER A 374 5.63 -13.93 -10.81
N SER A 375 4.92 -14.29 -9.74
CA SER A 375 5.22 -15.52 -8.96
C SER A 375 5.05 -16.77 -9.82
N VAL A 376 3.99 -16.83 -10.64
CA VAL A 376 3.77 -17.98 -11.54
C VAL A 376 4.90 -18.10 -12.57
N VAL A 377 5.25 -16.99 -13.23
CA VAL A 377 6.33 -16.97 -14.24
C VAL A 377 7.68 -17.38 -13.63
N SER A 378 7.93 -16.95 -12.39
CA SER A 378 9.19 -17.22 -11.68
C SER A 378 9.23 -18.56 -10.95
N ASN A 379 8.15 -19.36 -11.03
CA ASN A 379 7.95 -20.56 -10.22
C ASN A 379 8.24 -20.29 -8.72
N ALA A 380 7.54 -19.31 -8.16
CA ALA A 380 7.62 -18.88 -6.77
C ALA A 380 6.26 -19.04 -6.08
N THR A 381 6.25 -19.11 -4.76
CA THR A 381 5.03 -18.86 -3.98
C THR A 381 4.65 -17.38 -4.07
N ASN A 382 3.35 -17.06 -3.89
CA ASN A 382 2.84 -15.71 -4.08
C ASN A 382 3.34 -14.76 -2.99
N GLY A 383 4.12 -13.75 -3.38
CA GLY A 383 4.58 -12.70 -2.46
C GLY A 383 5.15 -13.24 -1.16
N ILE A 384 4.59 -12.72 -0.06
CA ILE A 384 4.93 -13.09 1.32
C ILE A 384 3.89 -14.01 1.97
N GLU A 385 2.83 -14.37 1.24
CA GLU A 385 1.69 -15.10 1.78
C GLU A 385 1.96 -16.59 1.95
N PRO A 386 1.42 -17.24 3.02
CA PRO A 386 1.34 -18.69 3.07
C PRO A 386 0.51 -19.21 1.89
N PRO A 387 0.90 -20.28 1.21
CA PRO A 387 0.10 -20.86 0.14
C PRO A 387 -1.21 -21.44 0.72
N ARG A 388 -2.30 -21.29 -0.03
CA ARG A 388 -3.62 -21.82 0.37
C ARG A 388 -3.70 -23.34 0.24
N ASP A 389 -2.96 -23.90 -0.71
CA ASP A 389 -2.84 -25.31 -1.00
C ASP A 389 -1.52 -25.55 -1.74
N PHE A 390 -1.06 -26.80 -1.78
CA PHE A 390 0.11 -27.21 -2.55
C PHE A 390 -0.08 -27.03 -4.06
N LEU A 391 -1.32 -27.16 -4.53
CA LEU A 391 -1.71 -26.95 -5.93
C LEU A 391 -2.68 -25.79 -6.06
N SER A 392 -2.25 -24.71 -6.69
CA SER A 392 -3.14 -23.60 -7.05
C SER A 392 -3.57 -23.68 -8.52
N VAL A 393 -4.84 -23.34 -8.79
CA VAL A 393 -5.38 -23.29 -10.16
C VAL A 393 -5.87 -21.88 -10.45
N LYS A 394 -5.17 -21.17 -11.31
CA LYS A 394 -5.57 -19.82 -11.77
C LYS A 394 -6.34 -19.94 -13.07
N LYS A 395 -7.57 -19.44 -13.08
CA LYS A 395 -8.40 -19.37 -14.29
C LYS A 395 -8.12 -18.08 -15.05
N SER A 396 -7.83 -18.19 -16.34
CA SER A 396 -7.68 -17.06 -17.25
C SER A 396 -8.58 -17.24 -18.47
N LYS A 397 -8.74 -16.18 -19.29
CA LYS A 397 -9.43 -16.30 -20.59
C LYS A 397 -8.77 -17.30 -21.55
N LYS A 398 -7.49 -17.62 -21.32
CA LYS A 398 -6.71 -18.60 -22.12
C LYS A 398 -6.76 -20.02 -21.53
N GLY A 399 -7.50 -20.24 -20.46
CA GLY A 399 -7.63 -21.52 -19.79
C GLY A 399 -7.08 -21.53 -18.36
N PRO A 400 -7.20 -22.66 -17.65
CA PRO A 400 -6.66 -22.82 -16.29
C PRO A 400 -5.15 -23.04 -16.32
N LEU A 401 -4.44 -22.35 -15.44
CA LEU A 401 -3.03 -22.54 -15.17
C LEU A 401 -2.87 -23.21 -13.82
N LYS A 402 -2.24 -24.38 -13.79
CA LYS A 402 -1.93 -25.12 -12.56
C LYS A 402 -0.51 -24.80 -12.13
N GLN A 403 -0.33 -24.51 -10.85
CA GLN A 403 0.97 -24.28 -10.23
C GLN A 403 1.07 -25.08 -8.96
N ILE A 404 2.12 -25.90 -8.83
CA ILE A 404 2.48 -26.60 -7.60
C ILE A 404 3.52 -25.74 -6.86
N VAL A 405 3.48 -25.74 -5.53
CA VAL A 405 4.50 -25.06 -4.72
C VAL A 405 5.90 -25.55 -5.10
N PRO A 406 6.91 -24.68 -5.14
CA PRO A 406 8.28 -25.06 -5.52
C PRO A 406 8.83 -26.18 -4.63
N SER A 407 9.63 -27.07 -5.22
CA SER A 407 10.26 -28.20 -4.51
C SER A 407 9.28 -29.10 -3.74
N TYR A 408 8.04 -29.25 -4.24
CA TYR A 408 6.98 -30.04 -3.59
C TYR A 408 7.44 -31.44 -3.16
N SER A 409 8.17 -32.15 -4.02
CA SER A 409 8.63 -33.52 -3.76
C SER A 409 9.52 -33.64 -2.52
N THR A 410 10.25 -32.61 -2.18
CA THR A 410 11.22 -32.57 -1.07
C THR A 410 10.78 -31.77 0.13
N LEU A 411 9.99 -30.71 -0.10
CA LEU A 411 9.66 -29.71 0.92
C LEU A 411 8.18 -29.68 1.32
N LYS A 412 7.32 -30.59 0.82
CA LYS A 412 5.88 -30.53 1.10
C LYS A 412 5.55 -30.50 2.61
N ASN A 413 6.32 -31.21 3.43
CA ASN A 413 6.09 -31.28 4.87
C ASN A 413 6.60 -30.05 5.64
N ASN A 414 7.35 -29.19 4.98
CA ASN A 414 7.91 -27.97 5.57
C ASN A 414 7.07 -26.73 5.23
N TYR A 415 6.14 -26.84 4.26
CA TYR A 415 5.26 -25.73 3.94
C TYR A 415 4.18 -25.55 5.00
N THR A 416 3.98 -24.33 5.46
CA THR A 416 2.80 -23.93 6.21
C THR A 416 1.72 -23.51 5.22
N LEU A 417 0.57 -24.18 5.22
CA LEU A 417 -0.58 -23.74 4.42
C LEU A 417 -1.44 -22.77 5.23
N LEU A 418 -2.04 -21.80 4.55
CA LEU A 418 -2.85 -20.75 5.19
C LEU A 418 -3.99 -21.36 6.04
N TRP A 419 -4.65 -22.37 5.52
CA TRP A 419 -5.82 -23.00 6.19
C TRP A 419 -5.44 -23.98 7.29
N ASP A 420 -4.17 -24.36 7.41
CA ASP A 420 -3.66 -25.20 8.50
C ASP A 420 -3.18 -24.37 9.70
N MET A 421 -3.08 -23.03 9.53
CA MET A 421 -2.75 -22.14 10.61
C MET A 421 -3.95 -21.97 11.56
N PRO A 422 -3.73 -21.94 12.89
CA PRO A 422 -4.82 -21.79 13.86
C PRO A 422 -5.55 -20.43 13.75
N ASN A 423 -4.83 -19.42 13.32
CA ASN A 423 -5.29 -18.04 13.05
C ASN A 423 -4.27 -17.31 12.16
N ASN A 424 -4.49 -16.03 11.93
CA ASN A 424 -3.59 -15.21 11.10
C ASN A 424 -2.44 -14.54 11.89
N ASP A 425 -2.30 -14.77 13.19
CA ASP A 425 -1.34 -14.04 14.04
C ASP A 425 0.11 -14.19 13.55
N GLY A 426 0.52 -15.41 13.18
CA GLY A 426 1.87 -15.66 12.67
C GLY A 426 2.15 -14.87 11.40
N TYR A 427 1.21 -14.85 10.45
CA TYR A 427 1.35 -14.08 9.22
C TYR A 427 1.35 -12.56 9.48
N ILE A 428 0.50 -12.07 10.38
CA ILE A 428 0.46 -10.65 10.76
C ILE A 428 1.79 -10.22 11.42
N LYS A 429 2.33 -11.03 12.34
CA LYS A 429 3.64 -10.77 12.99
C LYS A 429 4.77 -10.73 11.97
N VAL A 430 4.83 -11.71 11.05
CA VAL A 430 5.80 -11.72 9.95
C VAL A 430 5.70 -10.45 9.12
N THR A 431 4.48 -10.02 8.77
CA THR A 431 4.23 -8.79 8.00
C THR A 431 4.68 -7.55 8.78
N ALA A 432 4.45 -7.50 10.09
CA ALA A 432 4.89 -6.39 10.95
C ALA A 432 6.43 -6.27 11.00
N VAL A 433 7.14 -7.40 11.08
CA VAL A 433 8.61 -7.42 11.03
C VAL A 433 9.13 -6.96 9.66
N ILE A 434 8.48 -7.36 8.57
CA ILE A 434 8.84 -6.87 7.23
C ILE A 434 8.65 -5.35 7.14
N GLN A 435 7.53 -4.82 7.66
CA GLN A 435 7.25 -3.38 7.63
C GLN A 435 8.28 -2.55 8.42
N LYS A 436 8.98 -3.12 9.40
CA LYS A 436 10.07 -2.44 10.12
C LYS A 436 11.11 -1.83 9.16
N PHE A 437 11.37 -2.47 8.04
CA PHE A 437 12.42 -2.08 7.10
C PHE A 437 11.90 -1.45 5.81
N PHE A 438 10.68 -1.78 5.37
CA PHE A 438 10.12 -1.27 4.11
C PHE A 438 9.75 0.21 4.22
N ASP A 439 10.07 0.99 3.19
CA ASP A 439 9.83 2.43 3.16
C ASP A 439 8.51 2.85 2.49
N GLN A 440 7.76 1.88 1.95
CA GLN A 440 6.36 2.01 1.56
C GLN A 440 5.51 0.91 2.24
N ALA A 441 4.30 0.69 1.73
CA ALA A 441 3.37 -0.23 2.37
C ALA A 441 3.57 -1.69 1.94
N ILE A 442 3.01 -2.57 2.77
CA ILE A 442 2.87 -4.00 2.50
C ILE A 442 1.39 -4.29 2.22
N SER A 443 1.12 -4.79 1.01
CA SER A 443 -0.22 -5.28 0.67
C SER A 443 -0.33 -6.76 1.02
N GLY A 444 -1.09 -7.06 2.05
CA GLY A 444 -1.34 -8.42 2.54
C GLY A 444 -2.78 -8.86 2.34
N ASN A 445 -2.98 -10.11 1.94
CA ASN A 445 -4.28 -10.76 1.87
C ASN A 445 -4.36 -11.81 2.99
N TRP A 446 -5.31 -11.64 3.91
CA TRP A 446 -5.50 -12.48 5.09
C TRP A 446 -6.97 -12.50 5.53
#